data_d671d86ffcc6643ac02ae4214afc111e
#
_entry.id   d671d86ffcc6643ac02ae4214afc111e
#
_cell.length_a   1.000
_cell.length_b   1.000
_cell.length_c   1.000
_cell.angle_alpha   90.00
_cell.angle_beta   90.00
_cell.angle_gamma   90.00
#
_symmetry.space_group_name_H-M   'P 1'
#
loop_
_entity.id
_entity.type
_entity.pdbx_description
1 polymer ?
#
loop_
_entity_poly.entity_id
_entity_poly.type
_entity_poly.pdbx_seq_one_letter_code
_entity_poly.pdbx_strand_id
1 'polypeptide(L)'
;IVRGGRDFTPVDANGNGTPNVLSAGSITALYETPVNIAGQEFIGVDTSIRYSWVTDSAGDFFFSIGNTNQIDMKYAEDIGDPLVSYMNSSYVPRSRQNIRLGWQRGDWAVNTSILRVGHMNFSDGTVGSPYFDTNLSVSYDITQDSYIGLQITNLFDAIPDSDLAYDNGSSFYPYGFNSFQYPRFGPSAYLSYNLKF
;
A
#
# COMPACT_ATOMS: atom_id res chain seq x y z
N ILE A 1 -32.83 7.35 2.08
CA ILE A 1 -33.23 8.09 0.87
C ILE A 1 -34.72 8.33 0.94
N VAL A 2 -35.15 9.60 1.04
CA VAL A 2 -36.58 9.95 1.01
C VAL A 2 -36.90 10.44 -0.42
N ARG A 3 -37.88 9.82 -1.05
CA ARG A 3 -38.35 10.22 -2.37
C ARG A 3 -39.66 10.96 -2.23
N GLY A 4 -39.78 12.13 -2.87
CA GLY A 4 -41.02 12.89 -2.91
C GLY A 4 -42.02 12.16 -3.78
N GLY A 5 -43.18 11.82 -3.20
CA GLY A 5 -44.27 11.18 -3.91
C GLY A 5 -44.95 12.15 -4.87
N ARG A 6 -44.41 12.31 -6.06
CA ARG A 6 -45.17 12.79 -7.21
C ARG A 6 -45.04 11.73 -8.29
N ASP A 7 -46.18 11.17 -8.66
CA ASP A 7 -46.30 10.34 -9.84
C ASP A 7 -45.97 11.21 -11.06
N PHE A 8 -44.79 11.08 -11.56
CA PHE A 8 -44.42 11.66 -12.83
C PHE A 8 -44.90 10.68 -13.91
N THR A 9 -46.04 10.96 -14.49
CA THR A 9 -46.47 10.29 -15.72
C THR A 9 -45.78 11.03 -16.86
N PRO A 10 -44.80 10.45 -17.55
CA PRO A 10 -44.24 11.10 -18.75
C PRO A 10 -45.34 11.21 -19.77
N VAL A 11 -45.61 12.41 -20.23
CA VAL A 11 -46.54 12.69 -21.35
C VAL A 11 -45.71 12.75 -22.63
N ASP A 12 -46.22 12.10 -23.69
CA ASP A 12 -45.65 12.25 -25.02
C ASP A 12 -45.89 13.67 -25.57
N ALA A 13 -45.35 13.99 -26.75
CA ALA A 13 -45.45 15.29 -27.39
C ALA A 13 -46.94 15.70 -27.67
N ASN A 14 -47.89 14.78 -27.55
CA ASN A 14 -49.34 14.99 -27.77
C ASN A 14 -50.13 15.07 -26.44
N GLY A 15 -49.42 15.05 -25.29
CA GLY A 15 -50.04 15.15 -23.98
C GLY A 15 -50.62 13.84 -23.44
N ASN A 16 -50.40 12.69 -24.12
CA ASN A 16 -50.87 11.40 -23.66
C ASN A 16 -49.86 10.78 -22.68
N GLY A 17 -50.29 10.54 -21.46
CA GLY A 17 -49.51 9.79 -20.49
C GLY A 17 -49.51 8.29 -20.80
N THR A 18 -48.36 7.66 -20.83
CA THR A 18 -48.28 6.19 -20.85
C THR A 18 -48.57 5.66 -19.44
N PRO A 19 -49.69 4.92 -19.24
CA PRO A 19 -49.95 4.29 -17.94
C PRO A 19 -48.86 3.26 -17.65
N ASN A 20 -48.25 3.31 -16.50
CA ASN A 20 -47.33 2.33 -15.95
C ASN A 20 -45.80 2.54 -16.11
N VAL A 21 -45.31 3.75 -16.33
CA VAL A 21 -43.93 3.98 -15.92
C VAL A 21 -43.92 4.63 -14.54
N LEU A 22 -43.81 3.83 -13.49
CA LEU A 22 -43.50 4.32 -12.15
C LEU A 22 -42.06 4.88 -12.20
N SER A 23 -41.93 6.13 -12.62
CA SER A 23 -40.67 6.81 -12.43
C SER A 23 -40.53 7.07 -10.93
N ALA A 24 -39.46 6.52 -10.35
CA ALA A 24 -39.09 6.88 -8.99
C ALA A 24 -38.96 8.41 -8.93
N GLY A 25 -39.75 9.08 -8.10
CA GLY A 25 -39.73 10.54 -7.96
C GLY A 25 -38.32 11.08 -7.70
N SER A 26 -38.11 12.37 -7.95
CA SER A 26 -36.83 13.03 -7.68
C SER A 26 -36.43 12.83 -6.22
N ILE A 27 -35.13 12.58 -6.00
CA ILE A 27 -34.58 12.54 -4.64
C ILE A 27 -34.70 13.94 -4.05
N THR A 28 -35.48 14.08 -2.98
CA THR A 28 -35.73 15.37 -2.30
C THR A 28 -34.82 15.58 -1.10
N ALA A 29 -34.28 14.49 -0.51
CA ALA A 29 -33.33 14.54 0.56
C ALA A 29 -32.50 13.24 0.61
N LEU A 30 -31.22 13.37 0.88
CA LEU A 30 -30.30 12.28 1.20
C LEU A 30 -29.80 12.53 2.61
N TYR A 31 -30.05 11.59 3.52
CA TYR A 31 -29.52 11.64 4.87
C TYR A 31 -28.34 10.67 4.94
N GLU A 32 -27.16 11.22 5.14
CA GLU A 32 -25.94 10.45 5.42
C GLU A 32 -25.64 10.57 6.92
N THR A 33 -25.72 9.47 7.63
CA THR A 33 -25.30 9.39 9.03
C THR A 33 -24.14 8.41 9.13
N PRO A 34 -23.06 8.75 9.82
CA PRO A 34 -22.03 7.78 10.13
C PRO A 34 -22.63 6.67 10.98
N VAL A 35 -22.52 5.44 10.52
CA VAL A 35 -22.91 4.25 11.27
C VAL A 35 -21.65 3.45 11.61
N ASN A 36 -21.62 2.87 12.81
CA ASN A 36 -20.58 1.93 13.14
C ASN A 36 -20.78 0.66 12.30
N ILE A 37 -19.80 0.34 11.46
CA ILE A 37 -19.77 -0.90 10.69
C ILE A 37 -19.61 -2.07 11.66
N ALA A 38 -20.31 -3.14 11.40
CA ALA A 38 -20.60 -4.18 12.39
C ALA A 38 -19.40 -4.97 12.91
N GLY A 39 -18.35 -5.14 12.17
CA GLY A 39 -17.19 -5.85 12.69
C GLY A 39 -16.08 -6.08 11.69
N GLN A 40 -14.87 -6.10 12.22
CA GLN A 40 -13.68 -6.54 11.52
C GLN A 40 -12.88 -7.45 12.44
N GLU A 41 -12.43 -8.58 11.92
CA GLU A 41 -11.54 -9.51 12.60
C GLU A 41 -10.25 -9.64 11.80
N PHE A 42 -9.13 -9.51 12.48
CA PHE A 42 -7.82 -9.67 11.87
C PHE A 42 -7.02 -10.69 12.66
N ILE A 43 -6.48 -11.70 11.96
CA ILE A 43 -5.59 -12.71 12.51
C ILE A 43 -4.28 -12.66 11.74
N GLY A 44 -3.19 -12.48 12.46
CA GLY A 44 -1.86 -12.43 11.85
C GLY A 44 -0.78 -12.88 12.82
N VAL A 45 0.43 -13.06 12.30
CA VAL A 45 1.64 -13.35 13.07
C VAL A 45 2.70 -12.35 12.71
N ASP A 46 3.16 -11.62 13.72
CA ASP A 46 4.31 -10.74 13.63
C ASP A 46 5.55 -11.45 14.20
N THR A 47 6.63 -11.40 13.43
CA THR A 47 7.91 -11.97 13.83
C THR A 47 8.98 -10.92 13.67
N SER A 48 9.87 -10.79 14.66
CA SER A 48 11.03 -9.93 14.54
C SER A 48 12.30 -10.61 15.02
N ILE A 49 13.38 -10.45 14.25
CA ILE A 49 14.71 -10.91 14.59
C ILE A 49 15.65 -9.72 14.45
N ARG A 50 16.53 -9.58 15.45
CA ARG A 50 17.63 -8.60 15.42
C ARG A 50 18.89 -9.27 15.87
N TYR A 51 19.96 -9.00 15.16
CA TYR A 51 21.28 -9.55 15.47
C TYR A 51 22.36 -8.52 15.19
N SER A 52 23.28 -8.39 16.12
CA SER A 52 24.48 -7.57 15.96
C SER A 52 25.71 -8.43 16.19
N TRP A 53 26.72 -8.20 15.41
CA TRP A 53 27.94 -9.00 15.40
C TRP A 53 29.14 -8.08 15.23
N VAL A 54 29.95 -8.00 16.26
CA VAL A 54 31.15 -7.18 16.33
C VAL A 54 32.36 -8.05 15.99
N THR A 55 33.26 -7.55 15.15
CA THR A 55 34.48 -8.24 14.81
C THR A 55 35.70 -7.32 14.95
N ASP A 56 36.84 -7.88 15.32
CA ASP A 56 38.07 -7.10 15.51
C ASP A 56 38.63 -6.52 14.19
N SER A 57 38.38 -7.16 13.06
CA SER A 57 39.04 -6.81 11.79
C SER A 57 38.09 -6.51 10.63
N ALA A 58 36.90 -7.09 10.61
CA ALA A 58 35.97 -6.93 9.49
C ALA A 58 34.94 -5.81 9.68
N GLY A 59 34.89 -5.23 10.90
CA GLY A 59 33.90 -4.21 11.30
C GLY A 59 32.69 -4.81 11.99
N ASP A 60 31.71 -3.98 12.26
CA ASP A 60 30.51 -4.30 12.98
C ASP A 60 29.36 -4.50 12.01
N PHE A 61 28.58 -5.54 12.23
CA PHE A 61 27.45 -5.90 11.39
C PHE A 61 26.16 -5.83 12.18
N PHE A 62 25.13 -5.40 11.50
CA PHE A 62 23.76 -5.37 12.03
C PHE A 62 22.81 -6.02 11.02
N PHE A 63 21.92 -6.84 11.52
CA PHE A 63 20.82 -7.45 10.77
C PHE A 63 19.52 -7.29 11.55
N SER A 64 18.46 -6.90 10.88
CA SER A 64 17.12 -7.04 11.42
C SER A 64 16.12 -7.42 10.35
N ILE A 65 15.14 -8.23 10.71
CA ILE A 65 13.98 -8.55 9.92
C ILE A 65 12.74 -8.43 10.79
N GLY A 66 11.76 -7.68 10.31
CA GLY A 66 10.39 -7.68 10.81
C GLY A 66 9.50 -8.26 9.72
N ASN A 67 8.64 -9.21 10.07
CA ASN A 67 7.75 -9.88 9.15
C ASN A 67 6.34 -9.95 9.75
N THR A 68 5.36 -9.49 9.00
CA THR A 68 3.92 -9.63 9.27
C THR A 68 3.33 -10.61 8.28
N ASN A 69 2.77 -11.70 8.75
CA ASN A 69 1.97 -12.62 7.96
C ASN A 69 0.50 -12.46 8.33
N GLN A 70 -0.32 -12.16 7.35
CA GLN A 70 -1.78 -12.14 7.49
C GLN A 70 -2.33 -13.54 7.26
N ILE A 71 -2.98 -14.10 8.27
CA ILE A 71 -3.59 -15.43 8.23
C ILE A 71 -5.03 -15.32 7.77
N ASP A 72 -5.79 -14.42 8.40
CA ASP A 72 -7.18 -14.15 8.05
C ASP A 72 -7.54 -12.70 8.33
N MET A 73 -8.42 -12.17 7.53
CA MET A 73 -9.03 -10.85 7.69
C MET A 73 -10.49 -10.98 7.29
N LYS A 74 -11.39 -10.73 8.21
CA LYS A 74 -12.83 -10.80 7.99
C LYS A 74 -13.47 -9.45 8.20
N TYR A 75 -14.57 -9.24 7.54
CA TYR A 75 -15.29 -7.99 7.53
C TYR A 75 -16.80 -8.26 7.33
N ALA A 76 -17.63 -7.45 7.96
CA ALA A 76 -19.07 -7.40 7.75
C ALA A 76 -19.45 -6.06 7.13
N GLU A 77 -20.29 -6.06 6.10
CA GLU A 77 -20.69 -4.83 5.41
C GLU A 77 -21.68 -4.02 6.24
N ASP A 78 -22.62 -4.71 6.89
CA ASP A 78 -23.66 -4.10 7.70
C ASP A 78 -23.77 -4.70 9.10
N ILE A 79 -24.50 -4.01 9.99
CA ILE A 79 -24.79 -4.48 11.34
C ILE A 79 -25.65 -5.75 11.28
N GLY A 80 -25.11 -6.84 11.82
CA GLY A 80 -25.78 -8.14 11.86
C GLY A 80 -25.40 -9.08 10.72
N ASP A 81 -24.61 -8.62 9.78
CA ASP A 81 -24.07 -9.48 8.73
C ASP A 81 -23.01 -10.44 9.27
N PRO A 82 -22.88 -11.64 8.68
CA PRO A 82 -21.82 -12.56 9.02
C PRO A 82 -20.46 -12.00 8.58
N LEU A 83 -19.41 -12.22 9.37
CA LEU A 83 -18.05 -11.94 9.00
C LEU A 83 -17.60 -12.82 7.83
N VAL A 84 -17.23 -12.23 6.72
CA VAL A 84 -16.73 -12.93 5.52
C VAL A 84 -15.23 -12.69 5.37
N SER A 85 -14.48 -13.75 5.04
CA SER A 85 -13.02 -13.63 4.84
C SER A 85 -12.71 -12.75 3.63
N TYR A 86 -11.82 -11.80 3.86
CA TYR A 86 -11.36 -10.81 2.89
C TYR A 86 -9.97 -11.14 2.31
N MET A 87 -9.38 -12.24 2.74
CA MET A 87 -8.01 -12.63 2.38
C MET A 87 -7.81 -12.93 0.89
N ASN A 88 -8.87 -13.26 0.18
CA ASN A 88 -8.84 -13.50 -1.27
C ASN A 88 -9.32 -12.28 -2.07
N SER A 89 -9.61 -11.17 -1.40
CA SER A 89 -9.97 -9.93 -2.05
C SER A 89 -8.72 -9.26 -2.63
N SER A 90 -8.92 -8.44 -3.64
CA SER A 90 -7.87 -7.69 -4.28
C SER A 90 -7.17 -6.77 -3.26
N TYR A 91 -5.85 -6.61 -3.43
CA TYR A 91 -5.03 -5.64 -2.70
C TYR A 91 -4.73 -5.97 -1.24
N VAL A 92 -4.97 -7.18 -0.80
CA VAL A 92 -4.55 -7.64 0.53
C VAL A 92 -3.27 -8.49 0.42
N PRO A 93 -2.08 -7.92 0.72
CA PRO A 93 -0.85 -8.69 0.66
C PRO A 93 -0.80 -9.73 1.78
N ARG A 94 -0.44 -10.96 1.44
CA ARG A 94 -0.31 -12.06 2.41
C ARG A 94 0.76 -11.84 3.46
N SER A 95 1.79 -11.09 3.12
CA SER A 95 2.88 -10.77 4.04
C SER A 95 3.57 -9.46 3.69
N ARG A 96 4.18 -8.84 4.70
CA ARG A 96 5.10 -7.71 4.56
C ARG A 96 6.34 -7.95 5.37
N GLN A 97 7.49 -7.65 4.78
CA GLN A 97 8.78 -7.79 5.45
C GLN A 97 9.59 -6.51 5.31
N ASN A 98 10.23 -6.12 6.41
CA ASN A 98 11.21 -5.06 6.44
C ASN A 98 12.54 -5.67 6.89
N ILE A 99 13.52 -5.68 6.00
CA ILE A 99 14.85 -6.22 6.25
C ILE A 99 15.82 -5.04 6.29
N ARG A 100 16.72 -5.03 7.27
CA ARG A 100 17.79 -4.04 7.37
C ARG A 100 19.11 -4.75 7.58
N LEU A 101 20.09 -4.33 6.82
CA LEU A 101 21.47 -4.76 6.92
C LEU A 101 22.33 -3.53 7.17
N GLY A 102 23.23 -3.60 8.11
CA GLY A 102 24.18 -2.53 8.40
C GLY A 102 25.58 -3.10 8.54
N TRP A 103 26.56 -2.35 8.10
CA TRP A 103 27.98 -2.59 8.30
C TRP A 103 28.69 -1.28 8.58
N GLN A 104 29.59 -1.31 9.57
CA GLN A 104 30.43 -0.17 9.91
C GLN A 104 31.86 -0.63 10.16
N ARG A 105 32.82 0.09 9.61
CA ARG A 105 34.23 -0.15 9.86
C ARG A 105 35.02 1.15 9.68
N GLY A 106 35.71 1.59 10.76
CA GLY A 106 36.40 2.87 10.76
C GLY A 106 35.46 4.00 10.39
N ASP A 107 35.82 4.76 9.39
CA ASP A 107 35.05 5.92 8.91
C ASP A 107 33.90 5.56 7.95
N TRP A 108 33.76 4.28 7.59
CA TRP A 108 32.73 3.82 6.66
C TRP A 108 31.52 3.26 7.36
N ALA A 109 30.32 3.65 6.90
CA ALA A 109 29.09 2.96 7.24
C ALA A 109 28.26 2.69 5.98
N VAL A 110 27.72 1.47 5.90
CA VAL A 110 26.85 1.01 4.79
C VAL A 110 25.57 0.45 5.40
N ASN A 111 24.45 0.92 4.92
CA ASN A 111 23.13 0.42 5.34
C ASN A 111 22.28 0.09 4.11
N THR A 112 21.59 -1.03 4.19
CA THR A 112 20.62 -1.45 3.17
C THR A 112 19.30 -1.74 3.86
N SER A 113 18.20 -1.24 3.28
CA SER A 113 16.85 -1.58 3.69
C SER A 113 16.09 -2.19 2.52
N ILE A 114 15.38 -3.28 2.79
CA ILE A 114 14.58 -3.99 1.79
C ILE A 114 13.16 -4.09 2.33
N LEU A 115 12.21 -3.52 1.60
CA LEU A 115 10.79 -3.75 1.80
C LEU A 115 10.36 -4.87 0.84
N ARG A 116 9.78 -5.94 1.39
CA ARG A 116 9.09 -6.95 0.60
C ARG A 116 7.59 -6.85 0.85
N VAL A 117 6.82 -6.74 -0.23
CA VAL A 117 5.37 -6.95 -0.24
C VAL A 117 5.11 -8.33 -0.83
N GLY A 118 4.39 -9.18 -0.11
CA GLY A 118 4.09 -10.54 -0.55
C GLY A 118 3.07 -10.59 -1.68
N HIS A 119 2.73 -11.79 -2.08
CA HIS A 119 1.66 -12.02 -3.06
C HIS A 119 0.36 -11.36 -2.63
N MET A 120 -0.40 -10.84 -3.60
CA MET A 120 -1.76 -10.39 -3.42
C MET A 120 -2.59 -10.73 -4.67
N ASN A 121 -3.90 -10.84 -4.51
CA ASN A 121 -4.80 -11.03 -5.64
C ASN A 121 -5.05 -9.68 -6.32
N PHE A 122 -5.17 -9.69 -7.63
CA PHE A 122 -5.58 -8.56 -8.43
C PHE A 122 -7.08 -8.61 -8.74
N SER A 123 -7.64 -7.52 -9.24
CA SER A 123 -9.07 -7.41 -9.53
C SER A 123 -9.56 -8.35 -10.62
N ASP A 124 -8.67 -8.77 -11.52
CA ASP A 124 -8.94 -9.73 -12.60
C ASP A 124 -8.83 -11.20 -12.15
N GLY A 125 -8.55 -11.45 -10.87
CA GLY A 125 -8.36 -12.76 -10.29
C GLY A 125 -6.97 -13.35 -10.47
N THR A 126 -6.04 -12.66 -11.11
CA THR A 126 -4.63 -13.06 -11.15
C THR A 126 -3.93 -12.80 -9.84
N VAL A 127 -2.76 -13.40 -9.64
CA VAL A 127 -1.95 -13.24 -8.43
C VAL A 127 -0.67 -12.50 -8.78
N GLY A 128 -0.49 -11.33 -8.16
CA GLY A 128 0.72 -10.54 -8.32
C GLY A 128 1.92 -11.18 -7.64
N SER A 129 3.09 -11.02 -8.26
CA SER A 129 4.38 -11.47 -7.75
C SER A 129 4.81 -10.68 -6.50
N PRO A 130 5.65 -11.25 -5.63
CA PRO A 130 6.23 -10.49 -4.54
C PRO A 130 7.08 -9.33 -5.08
N TYR A 131 6.88 -8.16 -4.51
CA TYR A 131 7.62 -6.96 -4.82
C TYR A 131 8.73 -6.71 -3.81
N PHE A 132 9.89 -6.24 -4.27
CA PHE A 132 11.04 -5.89 -3.43
C PHE A 132 11.53 -4.49 -3.75
N ASP A 133 11.49 -3.59 -2.78
CA ASP A 133 12.11 -2.27 -2.87
C ASP A 133 13.39 -2.26 -2.02
N THR A 134 14.52 -1.98 -2.66
CA THR A 134 15.83 -2.01 -2.01
C THR A 134 16.46 -0.63 -2.03
N ASN A 135 16.83 -0.13 -0.84
CA ASN A 135 17.49 1.15 -0.68
C ASN A 135 18.88 0.93 -0.09
N LEU A 136 19.84 1.70 -0.55
CA LEU A 136 21.24 1.68 -0.11
C LEU A 136 21.64 3.06 0.43
N SER A 137 22.34 3.07 1.55
CA SER A 137 22.99 4.26 2.09
C SER A 137 24.46 3.95 2.40
N VAL A 138 25.35 4.79 1.94
CA VAL A 138 26.79 4.72 2.21
C VAL A 138 27.21 6.06 2.79
N SER A 139 27.94 6.06 3.90
CA SER A 139 28.54 7.27 4.44
C SER A 139 30.02 7.06 4.75
N TYR A 140 30.75 8.14 4.68
CA TYR A 140 32.16 8.21 5.00
C TYR A 140 32.44 9.46 5.85
N ASP A 141 32.98 9.25 7.04
CA ASP A 141 33.39 10.33 7.94
C ASP A 141 34.76 10.89 7.45
N ILE A 142 34.75 12.15 7.00
CA ILE A 142 35.97 12.83 6.51
C ILE A 142 36.77 13.34 7.69
N THR A 143 36.10 13.90 8.68
CA THR A 143 36.64 14.33 9.96
C THR A 143 35.62 14.02 11.06
N GLN A 144 35.97 14.30 12.33
CA GLN A 144 35.04 14.15 13.46
C GLN A 144 33.77 15.03 13.33
N ASP A 145 33.86 16.12 12.54
CA ASP A 145 32.80 17.10 12.37
C ASP A 145 32.18 17.09 10.96
N SER A 146 32.66 16.23 10.06
CA SER A 146 32.15 16.24 8.69
C SER A 146 32.08 14.85 8.07
N TYR A 147 31.00 14.61 7.33
CA TYR A 147 30.83 13.38 6.55
C TYR A 147 30.19 13.63 5.19
N ILE A 148 30.45 12.74 4.26
CA ILE A 148 29.78 12.63 2.97
C ILE A 148 28.86 11.41 2.98
N GLY A 149 27.67 11.55 2.41
CA GLY A 149 26.69 10.48 2.33
C GLY A 149 26.11 10.34 0.94
N LEU A 150 25.98 9.10 0.48
CA LEU A 150 25.25 8.72 -0.72
C LEU A 150 24.05 7.88 -0.32
N GLN A 151 22.86 8.26 -0.76
CA GLN A 151 21.65 7.47 -0.60
C GLN A 151 21.07 7.15 -1.97
N ILE A 152 20.74 5.88 -2.21
CA ILE A 152 20.08 5.42 -3.42
C ILE A 152 18.78 4.74 -3.01
N THR A 153 17.66 5.19 -3.55
CA THR A 153 16.36 4.55 -3.38
C THR A 153 16.01 3.73 -4.60
N ASN A 154 15.28 2.64 -4.40
CA ASN A 154 14.91 1.68 -5.43
C ASN A 154 16.11 1.27 -6.30
N LEU A 155 17.17 0.78 -5.64
CA LEU A 155 18.49 0.49 -6.23
C LEU A 155 18.43 -0.40 -7.49
N PHE A 156 17.45 -1.29 -7.56
CA PHE A 156 17.30 -2.26 -8.66
C PHE A 156 16.20 -1.90 -9.65
N ASP A 157 15.66 -0.67 -9.59
CA ASP A 157 14.55 -0.23 -10.45
C ASP A 157 13.36 -1.20 -10.42
N ALA A 158 13.02 -1.66 -9.22
CA ALA A 158 11.92 -2.60 -9.06
C ALA A 158 10.60 -1.93 -9.40
N ILE A 159 9.82 -2.57 -10.27
CA ILE A 159 8.50 -2.13 -10.70
C ILE A 159 7.49 -3.19 -10.24
N PRO A 160 6.39 -2.82 -9.56
CA PRO A 160 5.33 -3.76 -9.22
C PRO A 160 4.65 -4.32 -10.46
N ASP A 161 4.06 -5.50 -10.34
CA ASP A 161 3.24 -6.07 -11.41
C ASP A 161 2.07 -5.13 -11.74
N SER A 162 1.74 -5.02 -13.02
CA SER A 162 0.61 -4.27 -13.52
C SER A 162 -0.70 -4.96 -13.16
N ASP A 163 -1.70 -4.17 -12.75
CA ASP A 163 -3.06 -4.62 -12.48
C ASP A 163 -4.03 -3.91 -13.42
N LEU A 164 -4.83 -4.66 -14.14
CA LEU A 164 -5.79 -4.15 -15.12
C LEU A 164 -6.80 -3.16 -14.53
N ALA A 165 -7.10 -3.23 -13.23
CA ALA A 165 -7.96 -2.24 -12.58
C ALA A 165 -7.33 -0.84 -12.56
N TYR A 166 -6.01 -0.75 -12.63
CA TYR A 166 -5.25 0.49 -12.62
C TYR A 166 -4.67 0.86 -14.00
N ASP A 167 -4.74 -0.07 -14.97
CA ASP A 167 -4.19 0.10 -16.33
C ASP A 167 -5.23 0.60 -17.35
N ASN A 168 -6.42 0.99 -16.91
CA ASN A 168 -7.53 1.39 -17.79
C ASN A 168 -7.43 2.82 -18.35
N GLY A 169 -6.24 3.43 -18.33
CA GLY A 169 -6.02 4.79 -18.84
C GLY A 169 -6.64 5.90 -17.99
N SER A 170 -7.09 5.57 -16.78
CA SER A 170 -7.59 6.56 -15.83
C SER A 170 -6.46 7.48 -15.39
N SER A 171 -6.67 8.79 -15.52
CA SER A 171 -5.73 9.80 -15.00
C SER A 171 -5.54 9.74 -13.47
N PHE A 172 -6.38 9.00 -12.76
CA PHE A 172 -6.25 8.75 -11.31
C PHE A 172 -5.17 7.73 -10.96
N TYR A 173 -4.85 6.80 -11.88
CA TYR A 173 -3.89 5.72 -11.64
C TYR A 173 -2.91 5.59 -12.82
N PRO A 174 -2.03 6.56 -13.02
CA PRO A 174 -1.16 6.61 -14.21
C PRO A 174 -0.05 5.55 -14.21
N TYR A 175 0.05 4.73 -13.16
CA TYR A 175 1.19 3.83 -12.96
C TYR A 175 0.90 2.37 -13.28
N GLY A 176 -0.35 2.01 -13.59
CA GLY A 176 -0.74 0.61 -13.83
C GLY A 176 -0.69 -0.29 -12.59
N PHE A 177 -0.47 0.26 -11.39
CA PHE A 177 -0.45 -0.47 -10.12
C PHE A 177 -0.98 0.38 -8.95
N ASN A 178 -1.30 -0.29 -7.83
CA ASN A 178 -1.81 0.37 -6.64
C ASN A 178 -0.73 1.21 -5.93
N SER A 179 -0.69 2.49 -6.20
CA SER A 179 0.29 3.42 -5.64
C SER A 179 0.15 3.70 -4.12
N PHE A 180 -0.89 3.19 -3.46
CA PHE A 180 -0.99 3.20 -2.00
C PHE A 180 -0.20 2.06 -1.35
N GLN A 181 0.07 1.00 -2.11
CA GLN A 181 0.79 -0.19 -1.65
C GLN A 181 2.29 -0.14 -1.98
N TYR A 182 2.66 0.54 -3.06
CA TYR A 182 3.99 0.53 -3.64
C TYR A 182 4.56 1.94 -3.80
N PRO A 183 5.89 2.13 -3.71
CA PRO A 183 6.54 3.38 -4.10
C PRO A 183 6.23 3.75 -5.55
N ARG A 184 6.08 5.05 -5.81
CA ARG A 184 5.69 5.58 -7.14
C ARG A 184 6.87 5.94 -8.01
N PHE A 185 8.08 6.01 -7.42
CA PHE A 185 9.23 6.58 -8.09
C PHE A 185 10.24 5.49 -8.41
N GLY A 186 10.85 5.59 -9.59
CA GLY A 186 12.01 4.81 -9.98
C GLY A 186 13.25 5.14 -9.14
N PRO A 187 14.43 4.67 -9.54
CA PRO A 187 15.66 4.89 -8.81
C PRO A 187 15.95 6.39 -8.66
N SER A 188 16.41 6.77 -7.47
CA SER A 188 16.93 8.11 -7.24
C SER A 188 18.16 8.07 -6.35
N ALA A 189 19.08 9.01 -6.56
CA ALA A 189 20.32 9.11 -5.81
C ALA A 189 20.47 10.51 -5.23
N TYR A 190 20.88 10.56 -3.96
CA TYR A 190 21.17 11.79 -3.24
C TYR A 190 22.60 11.74 -2.72
N LEU A 191 23.37 12.77 -3.04
CA LEU A 191 24.69 13.00 -2.45
C LEU A 191 24.58 14.17 -1.47
N SER A 192 25.07 13.96 -0.25
CA SER A 192 25.06 14.97 0.81
C SER A 192 26.45 15.15 1.39
N TYR A 193 26.78 16.38 1.76
CA TYR A 193 27.92 16.72 2.60
C TYR A 193 27.40 17.44 3.84
N ASN A 194 27.81 16.98 5.00
CA ASN A 194 27.40 17.52 6.28
C ASN A 194 28.62 18.03 7.06
N LEU A 195 28.52 19.21 7.62
CA LEU A 195 29.52 19.84 8.46
C LEU A 195 28.87 20.37 9.73
N LYS A 196 29.44 20.02 10.87
CA LYS A 196 29.04 20.53 12.18
C LYS A 196 30.02 21.64 12.59
N PHE A 197 29.50 22.78 13.02
CA PHE A 197 30.25 23.92 13.51
C PHE A 197 30.31 23.95 15.03
#